data_17943372328a7882f1100a147b385066
#
_entry.id   17943372328a7882f1100a147b385066
#
_cell.length_a   1.000
_cell.length_b   1.000
_cell.length_c   1.000
_cell.angle_alpha   90.00
_cell.angle_beta   90.00
_cell.angle_gamma   90.00
#
_symmetry.space_group_name_H-M   'P 1'
#
loop_
_entity.id
_entity.type
_entity.pdbx_description
1 polymer ?
#
loop_
_entity_poly.entity_id
_entity_poly.type
_entity_poly.pdbx_seq_one_letter_code
_entity_poly.pdbx_strand_id
1 'polypeptide(L)'
;ITWRAGVDALSFGATKNGALCAEAVVFFNPARAADFEYRRKKSGHLLSKMRFISAQLDAYLEDDLWRTNAARANALAKRLGDGLANIAGVKIAYPVQANAVFARMPDATVARLRERGAQFYEWAPPENGHTLLRLVCSYATPERDIDRFVDAARG
;
A
#
# COMPACT_ATOMS: atom_id res chain seq x y z
N ILE A 1 3.27 -3.23 18.58
CA ILE A 1 2.65 -4.33 17.82
C ILE A 1 3.65 -5.43 17.45
N THR A 2 4.93 -5.14 17.26
CA THR A 2 5.94 -6.10 16.80
C THR A 2 6.47 -6.97 17.93
N TRP A 3 7.63 -6.63 18.48
CA TRP A 3 8.28 -7.41 19.55
C TRP A 3 7.41 -7.58 20.81
N ARG A 4 6.60 -6.58 21.17
CA ARG A 4 5.66 -6.68 22.31
C ARG A 4 4.53 -7.67 22.08
N ALA A 5 4.25 -8.03 20.82
CA ALA A 5 3.29 -9.06 20.46
C ALA A 5 3.92 -10.44 20.27
N GLY A 6 5.21 -10.61 20.59
CA GLY A 6 5.94 -11.87 20.48
C GLY A 6 6.47 -12.16 19.07
N VAL A 7 6.59 -11.14 18.20
CA VAL A 7 7.17 -11.31 16.87
C VAL A 7 8.68 -11.48 16.97
N ASP A 8 9.23 -12.54 16.41
CA ASP A 8 10.66 -12.84 16.41
C ASP A 8 11.45 -12.04 15.37
N ALA A 9 10.87 -11.85 14.18
CA ALA A 9 11.48 -11.12 13.09
C ALA A 9 10.45 -10.31 12.31
N LEU A 10 10.88 -9.19 11.74
CA LEU A 10 10.06 -8.29 10.94
C LEU A 10 10.74 -8.05 9.58
N SER A 11 10.00 -8.21 8.49
CA SER A 11 10.37 -7.64 7.19
C SER A 11 9.89 -6.18 7.16
N PHE A 12 10.84 -5.25 7.13
CA PHE A 12 10.60 -3.82 7.12
C PHE A 12 10.94 -3.23 5.77
N GLY A 13 9.90 -2.98 4.96
CA GLY A 13 10.04 -2.50 3.59
C GLY A 13 9.86 -0.99 3.48
N ALA A 14 10.78 -0.31 2.81
CA ALA A 14 10.70 1.11 2.49
C ALA A 14 10.37 1.38 1.01
N THR A 15 10.55 0.39 0.14
CA THR A 15 10.41 0.54 -1.32
C THR A 15 9.02 1.04 -1.75
N LYS A 16 7.96 0.59 -1.10
CA LYS A 16 6.58 1.01 -1.44
C LYS A 16 6.14 2.29 -0.77
N ASN A 17 6.95 2.87 0.10
CA ASN A 17 6.57 4.03 0.91
C ASN A 17 7.59 5.18 0.84
N GLY A 18 8.40 5.25 -0.24
CA GLY A 18 9.24 6.40 -0.54
C GLY A 18 10.67 6.10 -0.93
N ALA A 19 11.21 4.92 -0.64
CA ALA A 19 12.53 4.53 -1.10
C ALA A 19 12.51 4.00 -2.54
N LEU A 20 13.63 4.11 -3.24
CA LEU A 20 13.79 3.52 -4.57
C LEU A 20 13.83 1.99 -4.48
N CYS A 21 14.65 1.45 -3.57
CA CYS A 21 14.82 0.03 -3.36
C CYS A 21 15.52 -0.17 -2.00
N ALA A 22 14.73 -0.35 -0.93
CA ALA A 22 15.29 -0.60 0.39
C ALA A 22 14.35 -1.48 1.22
N GLU A 23 14.87 -2.64 1.62
CA GLU A 23 14.17 -3.62 2.44
C GLU A 23 15.10 -4.08 3.56
N ALA A 24 14.60 -4.22 4.77
CA ALA A 24 15.35 -4.69 5.92
C ALA A 24 14.67 -5.88 6.59
N VAL A 25 15.46 -6.76 7.17
CA VAL A 25 14.99 -7.77 8.12
C VAL A 25 15.48 -7.40 9.49
N VAL A 26 14.55 -7.22 10.42
CA VAL A 26 14.85 -6.86 11.80
C VAL A 26 14.60 -8.08 12.68
N PHE A 27 15.62 -8.53 13.39
CA PHE A 27 15.52 -9.60 14.37
C PHE A 27 15.45 -9.01 15.78
N PHE A 28 14.40 -9.31 16.51
CA PHE A 28 14.25 -8.87 17.91
C PHE A 28 15.03 -9.78 18.87
N ASN A 29 15.39 -10.98 18.44
CA ASN A 29 16.30 -11.89 19.12
C ASN A 29 17.55 -12.14 18.26
N PRO A 30 18.73 -11.63 18.64
CA PRO A 30 19.96 -11.79 17.85
C PRO A 30 20.35 -13.25 17.57
N ALA A 31 20.00 -14.19 18.45
CA ALA A 31 20.28 -15.61 18.22
C ALA A 31 19.59 -16.18 16.98
N ARG A 32 18.48 -15.59 16.56
CA ARG A 32 17.75 -15.96 15.33
C ARG A 32 18.44 -15.47 14.05
N ALA A 33 19.40 -14.56 14.18
CA ALA A 33 20.11 -13.98 13.04
C ALA A 33 21.47 -14.67 12.75
N ALA A 34 21.87 -15.67 13.51
CA ALA A 34 23.23 -16.25 13.48
C ALA A 34 23.73 -16.58 12.06
N ASP A 35 22.90 -17.18 11.22
CA ASP A 35 23.28 -17.55 9.84
C ASP A 35 22.72 -16.61 8.78
N PHE A 36 22.13 -15.48 9.17
CA PHE A 36 21.39 -14.64 8.23
C PHE A 36 22.27 -13.99 7.18
N GLU A 37 23.49 -13.61 7.49
CA GLU A 37 24.45 -13.01 6.55
C GLU A 37 24.77 -13.98 5.40
N TYR A 38 24.97 -15.25 5.70
CA TYR A 38 25.22 -16.29 4.70
C TYR A 38 23.97 -16.55 3.85
N ARG A 39 22.79 -16.60 4.48
CA ARG A 39 21.51 -16.75 3.77
C ARG A 39 21.29 -15.59 2.81
N ARG A 40 21.49 -14.34 3.26
CA ARG A 40 21.37 -13.14 2.44
C ARG A 40 22.30 -13.20 1.23
N LYS A 41 23.56 -13.55 1.43
CA LYS A 41 24.55 -13.69 0.35
C LYS A 41 24.17 -14.81 -0.62
N LYS A 42 23.80 -15.97 -0.11
CA LYS A 42 23.39 -17.13 -0.91
C LYS A 42 22.15 -16.83 -1.76
N SER A 43 21.22 -16.03 -1.26
CA SER A 43 19.98 -15.64 -1.95
C SER A 43 20.16 -14.44 -2.90
N GLY A 44 21.39 -13.96 -3.13
CA GLY A 44 21.66 -12.87 -4.06
C GLY A 44 21.26 -11.46 -3.53
N HIS A 45 20.97 -11.32 -2.24
CA HIS A 45 20.55 -10.06 -1.64
C HIS A 45 21.71 -9.21 -1.07
N LEU A 46 22.95 -9.52 -1.45
CA LEU A 46 24.12 -8.77 -1.06
C LEU A 46 24.67 -7.97 -2.25
N LEU A 47 24.36 -6.67 -2.28
CA LEU A 47 24.89 -5.73 -3.25
C LEU A 47 26.26 -5.21 -2.80
N SER A 48 27.21 -5.05 -3.74
CA SER A 48 28.56 -4.55 -3.44
C SER A 48 28.58 -3.10 -2.91
N LYS A 49 27.55 -2.32 -3.22
CA LYS A 49 27.39 -0.92 -2.79
C LYS A 49 26.20 -0.77 -1.84
N MET A 50 26.09 -1.66 -0.85
CA MET A 50 24.98 -1.71 0.11
C MET A 50 24.77 -0.38 0.87
N ARG A 51 25.83 0.45 1.01
CA ARG A 51 25.70 1.79 1.63
C ARG A 51 24.64 2.68 0.99
N PHE A 52 24.37 2.52 -0.32
CA PHE A 52 23.30 3.30 -0.98
C PHE A 52 21.90 2.81 -0.61
N ILE A 53 21.76 1.54 -0.26
CA ILE A 53 20.51 1.00 0.28
C ILE A 53 20.32 1.44 1.73
N SER A 54 21.39 1.36 2.55
CA SER A 54 21.36 1.80 3.95
C SER A 54 21.04 3.29 4.07
N ALA A 55 21.64 4.14 3.23
CA ALA A 55 21.35 5.57 3.22
C ALA A 55 19.89 5.90 2.92
N GLN A 56 19.20 5.08 2.11
CA GLN A 56 17.76 5.24 1.90
C GLN A 56 16.97 4.93 3.15
N LEU A 57 17.37 3.88 3.91
CA LEU A 57 16.71 3.56 5.19
C LEU A 57 16.98 4.62 6.25
N ASP A 58 18.19 5.18 6.31
CA ASP A 58 18.52 6.27 7.22
C ASP A 58 17.61 7.49 6.94
N ALA A 59 17.58 7.96 5.69
CA ALA A 59 16.70 9.06 5.29
C ALA A 59 15.20 8.77 5.50
N TYR A 60 14.79 7.53 5.30
CA TYR A 60 13.40 7.11 5.48
C TYR A 60 12.95 7.12 6.95
N LEU A 61 13.87 6.85 7.87
CA LEU A 61 13.62 6.86 9.31
C LEU A 61 13.83 8.25 9.94
N GLU A 62 14.58 9.13 9.28
CA GLU A 62 14.83 10.49 9.73
C GLU A 62 13.51 11.28 9.79
N ASP A 63 13.33 12.07 10.84
CA ASP A 63 12.15 12.92 11.08
C ASP A 63 10.80 12.21 10.90
N ASP A 64 10.74 10.92 11.15
CA ASP A 64 9.52 10.11 10.97
C ASP A 64 8.93 10.16 9.54
N LEU A 65 9.76 10.34 8.51
CA LEU A 65 9.30 10.43 7.12
C LEU A 65 8.44 9.21 6.71
N TRP A 66 8.83 8.00 7.13
CA TRP A 66 8.07 6.78 6.90
C TRP A 66 6.63 6.87 7.43
N ARG A 67 6.45 7.47 8.59
CA ARG A 67 5.15 7.64 9.23
C ARG A 67 4.32 8.71 8.55
N THR A 68 4.94 9.83 8.17
CA THR A 68 4.31 10.91 7.43
C THR A 68 3.77 10.43 6.09
N ASN A 69 4.58 9.67 5.33
CA ASN A 69 4.17 9.08 4.07
C ASN A 69 2.99 8.09 4.26
N ALA A 70 3.09 7.20 5.24
CA ALA A 70 2.03 6.23 5.53
C ALA A 70 0.72 6.93 5.97
N ALA A 71 0.82 7.92 6.84
CA ALA A 71 -0.35 8.69 7.31
C ALA A 71 -1.05 9.40 6.14
N ARG A 72 -0.29 10.01 5.21
CA ARG A 72 -0.82 10.63 4.01
C ARG A 72 -1.54 9.60 3.11
N ALA A 73 -0.91 8.45 2.84
CA ALA A 73 -1.52 7.39 2.04
C ALA A 73 -2.84 6.89 2.63
N ASN A 74 -2.87 6.72 3.96
CA ASN A 74 -4.07 6.27 4.68
C ASN A 74 -5.19 7.35 4.66
N ALA A 75 -4.84 8.63 4.82
CA ALA A 75 -5.80 9.73 4.73
C ALA A 75 -6.43 9.83 3.34
N LEU A 76 -5.63 9.65 2.28
CA LEU A 76 -6.13 9.63 0.90
C LEU A 76 -7.06 8.43 0.64
N ALA A 77 -6.73 7.26 1.15
CA ALA A 77 -7.60 6.09 1.06
C ALA A 77 -8.92 6.30 1.82
N LYS A 78 -8.86 6.91 3.02
CA LYS A 78 -10.07 7.26 3.75
C LYS A 78 -10.94 8.23 2.95
N ARG A 79 -10.38 9.31 2.39
CA ARG A 79 -11.09 10.28 1.53
C ARG A 79 -11.75 9.58 0.34
N LEU A 80 -11.02 8.67 -0.34
CA LEU A 80 -11.55 7.88 -1.44
C LEU A 80 -12.72 7.02 -0.98
N GLY A 81 -12.56 6.28 0.13
CA GLY A 81 -13.61 5.42 0.68
C GLY A 81 -14.87 6.21 1.07
N ASP A 82 -14.70 7.33 1.76
CA ASP A 82 -15.80 8.23 2.16
C ASP A 82 -16.54 8.79 0.93
N GLY A 83 -15.79 9.20 -0.11
CA GLY A 83 -16.37 9.68 -1.37
C GLY A 83 -17.18 8.61 -2.12
N LEU A 84 -16.65 7.40 -2.19
CA LEU A 84 -17.30 6.27 -2.85
C LEU A 84 -18.53 5.75 -2.10
N ALA A 85 -18.50 5.78 -0.76
CA ALA A 85 -19.62 5.30 0.08
C ALA A 85 -20.93 6.08 -0.17
N ASN A 86 -20.84 7.31 -0.70
CA ASN A 86 -21.98 8.16 -1.00
C ASN A 86 -22.53 7.99 -2.44
N ILE A 87 -22.04 7.00 -3.20
CA ILE A 87 -22.46 6.75 -4.58
C ILE A 87 -23.47 5.60 -4.61
N ALA A 88 -24.59 5.80 -5.27
CA ALA A 88 -25.63 4.78 -5.41
C ALA A 88 -25.07 3.51 -6.10
N GLY A 89 -25.34 2.36 -5.54
CA GLY A 89 -24.88 1.06 -6.03
C GLY A 89 -23.43 0.71 -5.67
N VAL A 90 -22.68 1.62 -5.02
CA VAL A 90 -21.33 1.34 -4.51
C VAL A 90 -21.39 0.94 -3.04
N LYS A 91 -20.66 -0.12 -2.68
CA LYS A 91 -20.55 -0.61 -1.29
C LYS A 91 -19.08 -0.77 -0.92
N ILE A 92 -18.65 -0.13 0.15
CA ILE A 92 -17.35 -0.38 0.77
C ILE A 92 -17.40 -1.74 1.48
N ALA A 93 -16.59 -2.70 0.99
CA ALA A 93 -16.67 -4.08 1.44
C ALA A 93 -16.05 -4.32 2.81
N TYR A 94 -15.02 -3.56 3.16
CA TYR A 94 -14.30 -3.66 4.43
C TYR A 94 -13.99 -2.26 4.98
N PRO A 95 -13.87 -2.09 6.31
CA PRO A 95 -13.43 -0.82 6.90
C PRO A 95 -12.10 -0.34 6.32
N VAL A 96 -12.00 0.94 5.97
CA VAL A 96 -10.76 1.55 5.46
C VAL A 96 -9.84 1.87 6.63
N GLN A 97 -8.91 0.96 6.94
CA GLN A 97 -7.98 1.07 8.07
C GLN A 97 -6.52 1.30 7.64
N ALA A 98 -6.24 1.23 6.34
CA ALA A 98 -4.93 1.43 5.74
C ALA A 98 -5.10 2.14 4.39
N ASN A 99 -4.07 2.07 3.53
CA ASN A 99 -4.03 2.76 2.25
C ASN A 99 -4.80 2.04 1.11
N ALA A 100 -5.63 1.06 1.41
CA ALA A 100 -6.41 0.32 0.42
C ALA A 100 -7.91 0.42 0.71
N VAL A 101 -8.70 0.62 -0.35
CA VAL A 101 -10.17 0.62 -0.34
C VAL A 101 -10.65 -0.58 -1.16
N PHE A 102 -11.49 -1.40 -0.56
CA PHE A 102 -12.19 -2.47 -1.25
C PHE A 102 -13.62 -2.01 -1.50
N ALA A 103 -13.95 -1.77 -2.75
CA ALA A 103 -15.26 -1.26 -3.16
C ALA A 103 -15.92 -2.20 -4.17
N ARG A 104 -17.13 -2.64 -3.86
CA ARG A 104 -18.00 -3.36 -4.79
C ARG A 104 -18.82 -2.34 -5.57
N MET A 105 -18.73 -2.38 -6.90
CA MET A 105 -19.34 -1.40 -7.80
C MET A 105 -20.12 -2.11 -8.91
N PRO A 106 -21.18 -1.48 -9.45
CA PRO A 106 -21.84 -1.95 -10.67
C PRO A 106 -20.85 -2.09 -11.83
N ASP A 107 -20.96 -3.14 -12.63
CA ASP A 107 -20.03 -3.38 -13.76
C ASP A 107 -20.02 -2.22 -14.77
N ALA A 108 -21.16 -1.54 -14.97
CA ALA A 108 -21.25 -0.34 -15.79
C ALA A 108 -20.40 0.82 -15.22
N THR A 109 -20.32 0.98 -13.90
CA THR A 109 -19.46 1.97 -13.26
C THR A 109 -17.97 1.60 -13.45
N VAL A 110 -17.64 0.33 -13.33
CA VAL A 110 -16.27 -0.17 -13.57
C VAL A 110 -15.83 0.09 -15.01
N ALA A 111 -16.69 -0.20 -15.97
CA ALA A 111 -16.43 0.07 -17.40
C ALA A 111 -16.18 1.57 -17.64
N ARG A 112 -17.04 2.44 -17.14
CA ARG A 112 -16.90 3.90 -17.25
C ARG A 112 -15.60 4.41 -16.62
N LEU A 113 -15.19 3.91 -15.47
CA LEU A 113 -13.93 4.27 -14.82
C LEU A 113 -12.73 3.92 -15.72
N ARG A 114 -12.74 2.73 -16.35
CA ARG A 114 -11.70 2.31 -17.30
C ARG A 114 -11.64 3.18 -18.55
N GLU A 115 -12.79 3.51 -19.12
CA GLU A 115 -12.90 4.41 -20.28
C GLU A 115 -12.31 5.79 -19.97
N ARG A 116 -12.42 6.26 -18.72
CA ARG A 116 -11.81 7.51 -18.23
C ARG A 116 -10.34 7.36 -17.83
N GLY A 117 -9.72 6.21 -18.08
CA GLY A 117 -8.29 5.95 -17.88
C GLY A 117 -7.91 5.52 -16.46
N ALA A 118 -8.87 5.17 -15.58
CA ALA A 118 -8.56 4.67 -14.26
C ALA A 118 -7.97 3.25 -14.32
N GLN A 119 -6.90 3.02 -13.56
CA GLN A 119 -6.23 1.73 -13.46
C GLN A 119 -6.41 1.16 -12.05
N PHE A 120 -6.88 -0.06 -11.96
CA PHE A 120 -7.12 -0.75 -10.68
C PHE A 120 -7.18 -2.26 -10.87
N TYR A 121 -7.11 -2.99 -9.75
CA TYR A 121 -7.26 -4.45 -9.74
C TYR A 121 -8.69 -4.85 -9.41
N GLU A 122 -9.24 -5.78 -10.17
CA GLU A 122 -10.39 -6.58 -9.77
C GLU A 122 -9.91 -7.59 -8.73
N TRP A 123 -10.48 -7.51 -7.53
CA TRP A 123 -10.06 -8.35 -6.41
C TRP A 123 -10.70 -9.73 -6.43
N ALA A 124 -11.88 -9.82 -7.01
CA ALA A 124 -12.62 -11.06 -7.21
C ALA A 124 -13.36 -11.00 -8.55
N PRO A 125 -13.70 -12.16 -9.14
CA PRO A 125 -14.56 -12.22 -10.33
C PRO A 125 -15.88 -11.43 -10.12
N PRO A 126 -16.44 -10.84 -11.20
CA PRO A 126 -17.74 -10.19 -11.15
C PRO A 126 -18.84 -11.15 -10.64
N GLU A 127 -19.74 -10.64 -9.81
CA GLU A 127 -20.84 -11.39 -9.26
C GLU A 127 -22.11 -10.52 -9.22
N ASN A 128 -23.22 -11.04 -9.78
CA ASN A 128 -24.53 -10.36 -9.81
C ASN A 128 -24.48 -8.93 -10.37
N GLY A 129 -23.71 -8.72 -11.46
CA GLY A 129 -23.55 -7.40 -12.11
C GLY A 129 -22.72 -6.39 -11.32
N HIS A 130 -21.91 -6.86 -10.37
CA HIS A 130 -21.00 -6.03 -9.57
C HIS A 130 -19.61 -6.64 -9.50
N THR A 131 -18.60 -5.80 -9.54
CA THR A 131 -17.19 -6.17 -9.41
C THR A 131 -16.62 -5.63 -8.10
N LEU A 132 -15.86 -6.45 -7.37
CA LEU A 132 -15.09 -6.02 -6.21
C LEU A 132 -13.72 -5.52 -6.65
N LEU A 133 -13.45 -4.24 -6.44
CA LEU A 133 -12.19 -3.58 -6.76
C LEU A 133 -11.31 -3.43 -5.52
N ARG A 134 -9.99 -3.54 -5.72
CA ARG A 134 -8.98 -3.08 -4.76
C ARG A 134 -8.34 -1.81 -5.29
N LEU A 135 -8.57 -0.70 -4.62
CA LEU A 135 -8.02 0.62 -4.93
C LEU A 135 -6.94 0.95 -3.89
N VAL A 136 -5.76 1.34 -4.34
CA VAL A 136 -4.62 1.59 -3.45
C VAL A 136 -4.14 3.02 -3.63
N CYS A 137 -4.05 3.76 -2.52
CA CYS A 137 -3.43 5.08 -2.48
C CYS A 137 -1.97 4.97 -2.02
N SER A 138 -1.11 5.80 -2.56
CA SER A 138 0.26 5.98 -2.11
C SER A 138 0.44 7.38 -1.51
N TYR A 139 1.55 7.60 -0.84
CA TYR A 139 1.93 8.93 -0.35
C TYR A 139 2.05 9.96 -1.49
N ALA A 140 2.37 9.52 -2.71
CA ALA A 140 2.52 10.35 -3.90
C ALA A 140 1.21 10.54 -4.68
N THR A 141 0.10 9.90 -4.29
CA THR A 141 -1.19 10.05 -4.97
C THR A 141 -1.68 11.51 -4.83
N PRO A 142 -1.92 12.24 -5.94
CA PRO A 142 -2.47 13.57 -5.88
C PRO A 142 -3.94 13.55 -5.40
N GLU A 143 -4.34 14.51 -4.56
CA GLU A 143 -5.74 14.59 -4.09
C GLU A 143 -6.73 14.76 -5.24
N ARG A 144 -6.36 15.55 -6.26
CA ARG A 144 -7.16 15.73 -7.47
C ARG A 144 -7.51 14.41 -8.18
N ASP A 145 -6.63 13.39 -8.09
CA ASP A 145 -6.89 12.12 -8.73
C ASP A 145 -7.92 11.30 -7.95
N ILE A 146 -7.97 11.47 -6.62
CA ILE A 146 -9.06 10.94 -5.78
C ILE A 146 -10.39 11.57 -6.18
N ASP A 147 -10.43 12.90 -6.28
CA ASP A 147 -11.64 13.63 -6.65
C ASP A 147 -12.14 13.23 -8.05
N ARG A 148 -11.23 13.20 -9.03
CA ARG A 148 -11.54 12.73 -10.40
C ARG A 148 -12.08 11.30 -10.44
N PHE A 149 -11.52 10.41 -9.63
CA PHE A 149 -11.99 9.02 -9.56
C PHE A 149 -13.41 8.96 -8.98
N VAL A 150 -13.66 9.66 -7.89
CA VAL A 150 -15.00 9.73 -7.25
C VAL A 150 -16.03 10.33 -8.21
N ASP A 151 -15.69 11.42 -8.90
CA ASP A 151 -16.58 12.06 -9.87
C ASP A 151 -16.85 11.15 -11.07
N ALA A 152 -15.82 10.46 -11.57
CA ALA A 152 -15.98 9.48 -12.63
C ALA A 152 -16.86 8.28 -12.21
N ALA A 153 -16.85 7.91 -10.94
CA ALA A 153 -17.71 6.86 -10.41
C ALA A 153 -19.18 7.28 -10.27
N ARG A 154 -19.44 8.57 -10.06
CA ARG A 154 -20.81 9.12 -10.00
C ARG A 154 -21.54 9.12 -11.35
N GLY A 155 -20.84 9.50 -12.42
CA GLY A 155 -21.38 9.57 -13.78
C GLY A 155 -21.04 10.85 -14.47
#